data_7b7432214707d2f65ae9ad7cfd599885
#
_entry.id   7b7432214707d2f65ae9ad7cfd599885
#
_cell.length_a   1.000
_cell.length_b   1.000
_cell.length_c   1.000
_cell.angle_alpha   90.00
_cell.angle_beta   90.00
_cell.angle_gamma   90.00
#
_symmetry.space_group_name_H-M   'P 1'
#
loop_
_entity.id
_entity.type
_entity.pdbx_description
1 polymer ?
#
loop_
_entity_poly.entity_id
_entity_poly.type
_entity_poly.pdbx_seq_one_letter_code
_entity_poly.pdbx_strand_id
1 'polypeptide(L)'
;MGSSSRSKGRRGETSAIHLLESRDYTCEDMSAGRASCDILALKDGIAWAVEVKNREIINPREFRKQARANAKKGTRWMVMAKIADTRSWLVERQGQRPCVWTEVGG
;
A
#
# COMPACT_ATOMS: atom_id res chain seq x y z
N MET A 1 -5.24 -21.81 -11.16
CA MET A 1 -4.83 -22.06 -9.81
C MET A 1 -4.58 -20.79 -9.04
N GLY A 2 -5.29 -20.60 -7.93
CA GLY A 2 -5.26 -19.37 -7.18
C GLY A 2 -3.99 -19.13 -6.35
N SER A 3 -3.11 -20.14 -6.20
CA SER A 3 -1.96 -20.03 -5.32
C SER A 3 -0.92 -19.00 -5.80
N SER A 4 -0.68 -18.90 -7.10
CA SER A 4 0.31 -17.96 -7.63
C SER A 4 -0.15 -16.50 -7.47
N SER A 5 -1.43 -16.23 -7.65
CA SER A 5 -2.00 -14.90 -7.44
C SER A 5 -1.92 -14.48 -5.96
N ARG A 6 -2.21 -15.41 -5.07
CA ARG A 6 -2.12 -15.16 -3.63
C ARG A 6 -0.68 -14.90 -3.20
N SER A 7 0.25 -15.68 -3.72
CA SER A 7 1.67 -15.52 -3.40
C SER A 7 2.19 -14.16 -3.88
N LYS A 8 1.79 -13.73 -5.07
CA LYS A 8 2.19 -12.43 -5.62
C LYS A 8 1.63 -11.29 -4.78
N GLY A 9 0.36 -11.36 -4.39
CA GLY A 9 -0.27 -10.36 -3.54
C GLY A 9 0.39 -10.28 -2.18
N ARG A 10 0.64 -11.42 -1.56
CA ARG A 10 1.26 -11.51 -0.25
C ARG A 10 2.69 -10.95 -0.25
N ARG A 11 3.48 -11.23 -1.28
CA ARG A 11 4.82 -10.67 -1.42
C ARG A 11 4.79 -9.16 -1.56
N GLY A 12 3.83 -8.64 -2.34
CA GLY A 12 3.65 -7.21 -2.48
C GLY A 12 3.34 -6.53 -1.16
N GLU A 13 2.45 -7.11 -0.36
CA GLU A 13 2.10 -6.57 0.94
C GLU A 13 3.28 -6.61 1.91
N THR A 14 4.04 -7.69 1.93
CA THR A 14 5.23 -7.81 2.77
C THR A 14 6.27 -6.76 2.40
N SER A 15 6.54 -6.58 1.12
CA SER A 15 7.49 -5.56 0.65
C SER A 15 7.01 -4.16 0.98
N ALA A 16 5.71 -3.90 0.84
CA ALA A 16 5.14 -2.60 1.19
C ALA A 16 5.27 -2.31 2.68
N ILE A 17 5.02 -3.31 3.53
CA ILE A 17 5.18 -3.16 4.97
C ILE A 17 6.64 -2.83 5.33
N HIS A 18 7.60 -3.57 4.76
CA HIS A 18 9.02 -3.30 5.00
C HIS A 18 9.41 -1.88 4.58
N LEU A 19 8.90 -1.42 3.44
CA LEU A 19 9.17 -0.07 2.96
C LEU A 19 8.57 0.97 3.91
N LEU A 20 7.33 0.78 4.33
CA LEU A 20 6.68 1.67 5.28
C LEU A 20 7.44 1.71 6.61
N GLU A 21 7.83 0.56 7.12
CA GLU A 21 8.59 0.48 8.38
C GLU A 21 9.94 1.19 8.26
N SER A 22 10.59 1.11 7.10
CA SER A 22 11.84 1.83 6.87
C SER A 22 11.66 3.35 6.87
N ARG A 23 10.42 3.82 6.74
CA ARG A 23 10.05 5.23 6.75
C ARG A 23 9.32 5.63 8.04
N ASP A 24 9.51 4.84 9.08
CA ASP A 24 9.02 5.11 10.44
C ASP A 24 7.51 4.94 10.63
N TYR A 25 6.85 4.17 9.76
CA TYR A 25 5.48 3.76 10.00
C TYR A 25 5.46 2.48 10.84
N THR A 26 4.46 2.37 11.69
CA THR A 26 4.13 1.12 12.39
C THR A 26 2.98 0.48 11.63
N CYS A 27 3.14 -0.77 11.20
CA CYS A 27 2.20 -1.41 10.28
C CYS A 27 1.53 -2.61 10.89
N GLU A 28 0.27 -2.82 10.48
CA GLU A 28 -0.48 -4.01 10.76
C GLU A 28 -1.03 -4.55 9.45
N ASP A 29 -0.78 -5.83 9.17
CA ASP A 29 -1.28 -6.50 7.97
C ASP A 29 -2.75 -6.83 8.18
N MET A 30 -3.63 -6.23 7.38
CA MET A 30 -5.07 -6.38 7.47
C MET A 30 -5.63 -7.29 6.39
N SER A 31 -4.78 -7.82 5.52
CA SER A 31 -5.23 -8.57 4.34
C SER A 31 -5.92 -9.90 4.66
N ALA A 32 -5.60 -10.50 5.79
CA ALA A 32 -6.19 -11.78 6.19
C ALA A 32 -7.57 -11.63 6.84
N GLY A 33 -8.00 -10.41 7.13
CA GLY A 33 -9.25 -10.14 7.81
C GLY A 33 -10.33 -9.56 6.91
N ARG A 34 -11.38 -9.06 7.53
CA ARG A 34 -12.49 -8.38 6.83
C ARG A 34 -12.30 -6.86 6.76
N ALA A 35 -11.08 -6.42 6.95
CA ALA A 35 -10.77 -5.00 6.88
C ALA A 35 -10.91 -4.49 5.46
N SER A 36 -11.25 -3.21 5.34
CA SER A 36 -11.42 -2.56 4.03
C SER A 36 -10.10 -2.16 3.38
N CYS A 37 -8.97 -2.30 4.07
CA CYS A 37 -7.65 -1.95 3.54
C CYS A 37 -6.68 -3.14 3.69
N ASP A 38 -5.57 -3.09 2.98
CA ASP A 38 -4.56 -4.14 3.01
C ASP A 38 -3.62 -3.99 4.21
N ILE A 39 -3.24 -2.77 4.53
CA ILE A 39 -2.34 -2.45 5.64
C ILE A 39 -2.89 -1.25 6.40
N LEU A 40 -2.82 -1.33 7.73
CA LEU A 40 -3.05 -0.15 8.57
C LEU A 40 -1.68 0.36 9.01
N ALA A 41 -1.35 1.59 8.63
CA ALA A 41 -0.04 2.18 8.93
C ALA A 41 -0.22 3.42 9.81
N LEU A 42 0.59 3.50 10.86
CA LEU A 42 0.54 4.59 11.83
C LEU A 42 1.85 5.35 11.83
N LYS A 43 1.76 6.67 11.78
CA LYS A 43 2.93 7.55 11.90
C LYS A 43 2.50 8.90 12.45
N ASP A 44 3.20 9.38 13.46
CA ASP A 44 2.97 10.70 14.07
C ASP A 44 1.50 10.92 14.48
N GLY A 45 0.87 9.87 15.01
CA GLY A 45 -0.51 9.92 15.46
C GLY A 45 -1.55 9.85 14.34
N ILE A 46 -1.13 9.67 13.10
CA ILE A 46 -2.03 9.58 11.95
C ILE A 46 -2.12 8.14 11.49
N ALA A 47 -3.35 7.67 11.30
CA ALA A 47 -3.63 6.32 10.78
C ALA A 47 -3.90 6.39 9.27
N TRP A 48 -3.23 5.53 8.52
CA TRP A 48 -3.36 5.43 7.06
C TRP A 48 -3.93 4.08 6.68
N ALA A 49 -5.02 4.09 5.91
CA ALA A 49 -5.55 2.88 5.28
C ALA A 49 -4.84 2.71 3.95
N VAL A 50 -3.96 1.73 3.87
CA VAL A 50 -3.08 1.53 2.71
C VAL A 50 -3.63 0.44 1.81
N GLU A 51 -3.79 0.77 0.53
CA GLU A 51 -4.11 -0.19 -0.53
C GLU A 51 -2.82 -0.50 -1.28
N VAL A 52 -2.50 -1.78 -1.39
CA VAL A 52 -1.30 -2.25 -2.09
C VAL A 52 -1.70 -2.81 -3.44
N LYS A 53 -1.08 -2.29 -4.49
CA LYS A 53 -1.32 -2.76 -5.86
C LYS A 53 -0.02 -3.26 -6.46
N ASN A 54 0.00 -4.53 -6.81
CA ASN A 54 1.14 -5.18 -7.44
C ASN A 54 0.69 -5.76 -8.79
N ARG A 55 0.48 -4.86 -9.75
CA ARG A 55 -0.04 -5.18 -11.07
C ARG A 55 0.87 -4.61 -12.15
N GLU A 56 0.86 -5.24 -13.32
CA GLU A 56 1.64 -4.77 -14.46
C GLU A 56 1.16 -3.41 -14.97
N ILE A 57 -0.16 -3.20 -14.93
CA ILE A 57 -0.75 -1.94 -15.38
C ILE A 57 -1.14 -1.11 -14.17
N ILE A 58 -0.62 0.10 -14.12
CA ILE A 58 -0.92 1.04 -13.05
C ILE A 58 -1.98 2.03 -13.53
N ASN A 59 -3.10 2.07 -12.83
CA ASN A 59 -4.16 3.03 -13.08
C ASN A 59 -4.37 3.87 -11.81
N PRO A 60 -3.61 4.97 -11.65
CA PRO A 60 -3.64 5.74 -10.40
C PRO A 60 -5.01 6.30 -10.03
N ARG A 61 -5.78 6.74 -11.03
CA ARG A 61 -7.12 7.30 -10.80
C ARG A 61 -8.04 6.28 -10.14
N GLU A 62 -8.07 5.07 -10.66
CA GLU A 62 -8.90 4.02 -10.14
C GLU A 62 -8.42 3.55 -8.76
N PHE A 63 -7.12 3.44 -8.59
CA PHE A 63 -6.54 3.06 -7.30
C PHE A 63 -6.89 4.09 -6.22
N ARG A 64 -6.80 5.39 -6.54
CA ARG A 64 -7.18 6.45 -5.60
C ARG A 64 -8.66 6.38 -5.23
N LYS A 65 -9.51 6.15 -6.22
CA LYS A 65 -10.96 6.03 -6.01
C LYS A 65 -11.27 4.89 -5.04
N GLN A 66 -10.63 3.75 -5.25
CA GLN A 66 -10.81 2.58 -4.39
C GLN A 66 -10.29 2.83 -2.98
N ALA A 67 -9.10 3.40 -2.86
CA ALA A 67 -8.49 3.68 -1.57
C ALA A 67 -9.32 4.69 -0.77
N ARG A 68 -9.81 5.73 -1.44
CA ARG A 68 -10.67 6.73 -0.82
C ARG A 68 -11.97 6.11 -0.30
N ALA A 69 -12.57 5.22 -1.09
CA ALA A 69 -13.80 4.54 -0.70
C ALA A 69 -13.58 3.58 0.48
N ASN A 70 -12.41 2.97 0.57
CA ASN A 70 -12.09 1.99 1.59
C ASN A 70 -11.55 2.58 2.89
N ALA A 71 -11.14 3.83 2.89
CA ALA A 71 -10.63 4.47 4.10
C ALA A 71 -11.79 4.79 5.04
N LYS A 72 -11.71 4.27 6.26
CA LYS A 72 -12.73 4.51 7.27
C LYS A 72 -12.55 5.91 7.87
N LYS A 73 -13.64 6.41 8.47
CA LYS A 73 -13.60 7.67 9.23
C LYS A 73 -12.49 7.60 10.27
N GLY A 74 -11.68 8.63 10.34
CA GLY A 74 -10.54 8.68 11.25
C GLY A 74 -9.24 8.18 10.65
N THR A 75 -9.28 7.64 9.41
CA THR A 75 -8.07 7.25 8.70
C THR A 75 -7.92 8.07 7.43
N ARG A 76 -6.69 8.17 6.93
CA ARG A 76 -6.39 8.76 5.63
C ARG A 76 -6.11 7.64 4.65
N TRP A 77 -6.38 7.88 3.37
CA TRP A 77 -6.10 6.87 2.37
C TRP A 77 -4.66 6.98 1.85
N MET A 78 -4.08 5.85 1.52
CA MET A 78 -2.78 5.74 0.87
C MET A 78 -2.83 4.61 -0.16
N VAL A 79 -2.22 4.83 -1.32
CA VAL A 79 -2.04 3.81 -2.35
C VAL A 79 -0.56 3.58 -2.55
N MET A 80 -0.14 2.33 -2.55
CA MET A 80 1.22 1.94 -2.91
C MET A 80 1.13 0.98 -4.10
N ALA A 81 1.56 1.45 -5.26
CA ALA A 81 1.52 0.68 -6.50
C ALA A 81 2.94 0.32 -6.93
N LYS A 82 3.23 -0.96 -7.00
CA LYS A 82 4.55 -1.45 -7.42
C LYS A 82 4.79 -1.10 -8.89
N ILE A 83 5.92 -0.50 -9.17
CA ILE A 83 6.34 -0.24 -10.55
C ILE A 83 7.02 -1.51 -11.07
N ALA A 84 6.46 -2.08 -12.15
CA ALA A 84 6.90 -3.37 -12.66
C ALA A 84 8.40 -3.40 -12.96
N ASP A 85 9.03 -4.52 -12.62
CA ASP A 85 10.46 -4.78 -12.85
C ASP A 85 11.40 -3.80 -12.15
N THR A 86 10.93 -3.14 -11.10
CA THR A 86 11.76 -2.24 -10.30
C THR A 86 11.59 -2.53 -8.81
N ARG A 87 12.36 -1.85 -7.98
CA ARG A 87 12.21 -1.86 -6.53
C ARG A 87 11.47 -0.59 -6.06
N SER A 88 10.83 0.10 -6.99
CA SER A 88 10.17 1.38 -6.71
C SER A 88 8.66 1.23 -6.66
N TRP A 89 8.05 2.12 -5.92
CA TRP A 89 6.61 2.16 -5.72
C TRP A 89 6.10 3.56 -5.99
N LEU A 90 5.03 3.65 -6.76
CA LEU A 90 4.28 4.89 -6.86
C LEU A 90 3.42 5.00 -5.61
N VAL A 91 3.60 6.08 -4.86
CA VAL A 91 2.89 6.29 -3.60
C VAL A 91 2.03 7.53 -3.71
N GLU A 92 0.74 7.37 -3.47
CA GLU A 92 -0.20 8.48 -3.41
C GLU A 92 -0.85 8.49 -2.04
N ARG A 93 -0.88 9.66 -1.40
CA ARG A 93 -1.43 9.81 -0.06
C ARG A 93 -2.41 10.98 -0.03
N GLN A 94 -3.46 10.83 0.75
CA GLN A 94 -4.43 11.89 0.94
C GLN A 94 -3.74 13.18 1.41
N GLY A 95 -3.97 14.27 0.69
CA GLY A 95 -3.40 15.57 1.02
C GLY A 95 -1.94 15.76 0.58
N GLN A 96 -1.35 14.80 -0.12
CA GLN A 96 0.04 14.85 -0.57
C GLN A 96 0.10 14.68 -2.08
N ARG A 97 1.19 15.17 -2.68
CA ARG A 97 1.45 14.90 -4.09
C ARG A 97 1.96 13.48 -4.27
N PRO A 98 1.67 12.83 -5.39
CA PRO A 98 2.25 11.53 -5.70
C PRO A 98 3.77 11.59 -5.69
N CYS A 99 4.39 10.54 -5.21
CA CYS A 99 5.84 10.42 -5.16
C CYS A 99 6.26 8.98 -5.43
N VAL A 100 7.57 8.76 -5.55
CA VAL A 100 8.13 7.43 -5.74
C VAL A 100 9.02 7.10 -4.55
N TRP A 101 8.74 5.95 -3.94
CA TRP A 101 9.59 5.41 -2.87
C TRP A 101 10.28 4.16 -3.41
N THR A 102 11.57 4.03 -3.15
CA THR A 102 12.35 2.86 -3.56
C THR A 102 12.70 2.02 -2.35
N GLU A 103 12.51 0.71 -2.49
CA GLU A 103 12.83 -0.22 -1.41
C GLU A 103 14.32 -0.12 -1.07
N VAL A 104 14.60 -0.05 0.23
CA VAL A 104 15.99 0.01 0.71
C VAL A 104 16.58 -1.38 0.48
N GLY A 105 17.62 -1.43 -0.36
CA GLY A 105 18.20 -2.66 -0.80
C GLY A 105 18.85 -3.44 0.31
N GLY A 106 18.86 -4.67 0.25
CA GLY A 106 19.52 -5.54 1.19
C GLY A 106 19.99 -6.77 0.49
#